data_6d5faf87b6ad6d9e6af776935e8a2932
#
_entry.id   6d5faf87b6ad6d9e6af776935e8a2932
#
_cell.length_a   1.000
_cell.length_b   1.000
_cell.length_c   1.000
_cell.angle_alpha   90.00
_cell.angle_beta   90.00
_cell.angle_gamma   90.00
#
_symmetry.space_group_name_H-M   'P 1'
#
loop_
_entity.id
_entity.type
_entity.pdbx_description
1 polymer ?
#
loop_
_entity_poly.entity_id
_entity_poly.type
_entity_poly.pdbx_seq_one_letter_code
_entity_poly.pdbx_strand_id
1 'polypeptide(L)'
;MDKKKFYSGICFGLLLIFLQGPVYSQSVKIDGEIRTRAEYRNGFQSPLADTLHNATIGSLRTRLNVTYSDDKIKAKITLQDSRTYGQTGINSTNNSLGLYEAWGAYMFTPELSATLGRQSLEYDDKRLFSAANWSNTGNSHDLLLLKYETKTGAKAHLGSAWNNGGDVLYESAYNVSKSYKMMTYIWLAKSLGKFDATALWVNDGFQRGATNDLINKLSYRNTVGGNLGFKDKTIPYSFYATAYYQFGHNPKDKSLRGYLLALKNQYSVTNKW
;
A
#
# COMPACT_ATOMS: atom_id res chain seq x y z
N MET A 1 -21.07 59.04 21.82
CA MET A 1 -20.93 57.71 21.21
C MET A 1 -21.04 57.92 19.72
N ASP A 2 -19.93 57.68 19.01
CA ASP A 2 -19.73 58.09 17.61
C ASP A 2 -20.47 57.11 16.66
N LYS A 3 -21.57 57.60 16.04
CA LYS A 3 -22.43 56.81 15.15
C LYS A 3 -21.65 56.16 14.01
N LYS A 4 -20.54 56.74 13.56
CA LYS A 4 -19.65 56.18 12.53
C LYS A 4 -18.95 54.92 12.98
N LYS A 5 -18.57 54.77 14.25
CA LYS A 5 -17.95 53.54 14.80
C LYS A 5 -18.95 52.39 14.94
N PHE A 6 -20.23 52.70 15.17
CA PHE A 6 -21.29 51.71 15.30
C PHE A 6 -21.61 51.03 13.94
N TYR A 7 -21.70 51.86 12.86
CA TYR A 7 -21.93 51.31 11.51
C TYR A 7 -20.73 50.50 10.95
N SER A 8 -19.50 50.90 11.31
CA SER A 8 -18.30 50.16 10.92
C SER A 8 -18.26 48.74 11.54
N GLY A 9 -18.71 48.62 12.81
CA GLY A 9 -18.78 47.29 13.46
C GLY A 9 -19.86 46.36 12.88
N ILE A 10 -21.01 46.94 12.48
CA ILE A 10 -22.12 46.20 11.88
C ILE A 10 -21.73 45.71 10.45
N CYS A 11 -21.08 46.59 9.66
CA CYS A 11 -20.59 46.21 8.33
C CYS A 11 -19.51 45.10 8.39
N PHE A 12 -18.61 45.14 9.37
CA PHE A 12 -17.59 44.12 9.56
C PHE A 12 -18.20 42.80 10.04
N GLY A 13 -19.19 42.81 10.92
CA GLY A 13 -19.94 41.64 11.36
C GLY A 13 -20.77 41.00 10.25
N LEU A 14 -21.41 41.78 9.39
CA LEU A 14 -22.15 41.30 8.22
C LEU A 14 -21.21 40.71 7.14
N LEU A 15 -20.03 41.31 6.96
CA LEU A 15 -19.03 40.75 6.00
C LEU A 15 -18.53 39.36 6.42
N LEU A 16 -18.40 39.10 7.72
CA LEU A 16 -18.02 37.78 8.24
C LEU A 16 -19.10 36.71 8.04
N ILE A 17 -20.39 37.11 8.02
CA ILE A 17 -21.50 36.16 7.78
C ILE A 17 -21.59 35.75 6.31
N PHE A 18 -21.20 36.60 5.36
CA PHE A 18 -21.17 36.30 3.93
C PHE A 18 -19.97 35.45 3.51
N LEU A 19 -18.96 35.25 4.37
CA LEU A 19 -17.82 34.35 4.13
C LEU A 19 -18.11 32.90 4.51
N GLN A 20 -19.28 32.58 5.04
CA GLN A 20 -19.75 31.24 5.23
C GLN A 20 -20.30 30.72 3.87
N GLY A 21 -19.43 30.39 2.96
CA GLY A 21 -19.80 29.57 1.79
C GLY A 21 -20.45 28.25 2.24
N PRO A 22 -21.18 27.57 1.36
CA PRO A 22 -21.79 26.30 1.71
C PRO A 22 -20.73 25.40 2.32
N VAL A 23 -20.93 24.99 3.57
CA VAL A 23 -20.09 24.01 4.25
C VAL A 23 -20.33 22.67 3.56
N TYR A 24 -19.57 22.40 2.50
CA TYR A 24 -19.49 21.05 1.99
C TYR A 24 -18.97 20.16 3.11
N SER A 25 -19.47 18.94 3.21
CA SER A 25 -19.02 17.95 4.20
C SER A 25 -17.58 17.52 3.91
N GLN A 26 -16.64 18.44 4.13
CA GLN A 26 -15.21 18.22 4.02
C GLN A 26 -14.71 17.70 5.37
N SER A 27 -14.03 16.57 5.36
CA SER A 27 -13.39 16.06 6.55
C SER A 27 -11.87 16.01 6.38
N VAL A 28 -11.17 16.61 7.34
CA VAL A 28 -9.72 16.42 7.50
C VAL A 28 -9.51 15.61 8.77
N LYS A 29 -8.92 14.43 8.61
CA LYS A 29 -8.55 13.56 9.73
C LYS A 29 -7.04 13.55 9.88
N ILE A 30 -6.56 13.81 11.09
CA ILE A 30 -5.15 13.68 11.46
C ILE A 30 -5.07 12.61 12.52
N ASP A 31 -4.24 11.59 12.29
CA ASP A 31 -3.94 10.53 13.25
C ASP A 31 -2.46 10.16 13.21
N GLY A 32 -1.99 9.45 14.21
CA GLY A 32 -0.60 9.04 14.31
C GLY A 32 -0.45 7.63 14.85
N GLU A 33 0.69 7.02 14.54
CA GLU A 33 1.10 5.73 15.05
C GLU A 33 2.51 5.84 15.62
N ILE A 34 2.71 5.33 16.84
CA ILE A 34 4.04 5.09 17.41
C ILE A 34 4.11 3.60 17.73
N ARG A 35 5.08 2.91 17.14
CA ARG A 35 5.31 1.49 17.35
C ARG A 35 6.76 1.24 17.72
N THR A 36 6.96 0.79 18.96
CA THR A 36 8.25 0.28 19.43
C THR A 36 8.30 -1.23 19.23
N ARG A 37 9.49 -1.78 19.00
CA ARG A 37 9.73 -3.20 18.83
C ARG A 37 11.07 -3.58 19.42
N ALA A 38 11.09 -4.60 20.27
CA ALA A 38 12.30 -5.23 20.76
C ALA A 38 12.41 -6.64 20.18
N GLU A 39 13.57 -7.02 19.67
CA GLU A 39 13.84 -8.32 19.10
C GLU A 39 15.12 -8.90 19.69
N TYR A 40 15.06 -10.16 20.10
CA TYR A 40 16.21 -10.98 20.36
C TYR A 40 16.38 -11.98 19.21
N ARG A 41 17.52 -11.94 18.53
CA ARG A 41 17.80 -12.74 17.34
C ARG A 41 18.92 -13.73 17.61
N ASN A 42 18.56 -15.02 17.52
CA ASN A 42 19.50 -16.13 17.52
C ASN A 42 19.53 -16.75 16.10
N GLY A 43 20.19 -16.07 15.16
CA GLY A 43 20.11 -16.35 13.74
C GLY A 43 18.87 -15.74 13.08
N PHE A 44 18.84 -15.74 11.74
CA PHE A 44 17.72 -15.30 10.91
C PHE A 44 17.83 -15.96 9.54
N GLN A 45 16.79 -16.67 9.08
CA GLN A 45 16.77 -17.52 7.88
C GLN A 45 17.68 -18.76 7.95
N SER A 46 18.71 -18.76 8.76
CA SER A 46 19.59 -19.89 9.06
C SER A 46 19.96 -19.88 10.54
N PRO A 47 20.33 -21.02 11.13
CA PRO A 47 20.89 -21.06 12.48
C PRO A 47 22.12 -20.15 12.61
N LEU A 48 22.33 -19.61 13.81
CA LEU A 48 23.52 -18.82 14.12
C LEU A 48 24.75 -19.73 14.07
N ALA A 49 25.81 -19.27 13.40
CA ALA A 49 27.09 -19.99 13.43
C ALA A 49 27.75 -19.85 14.81
N ASP A 50 28.53 -20.83 15.23
CA ASP A 50 29.18 -20.89 16.56
C ASP A 50 30.14 -19.72 16.84
N THR A 51 30.62 -19.05 15.77
CA THR A 51 31.50 -17.87 15.86
C THR A 51 30.76 -16.55 16.00
N LEU A 52 29.42 -16.55 15.97
CA LEU A 52 28.59 -15.37 16.03
C LEU A 52 27.80 -15.30 17.33
N HIS A 53 27.44 -14.11 17.75
CA HIS A 53 26.66 -13.86 18.96
C HIS A 53 25.25 -13.38 18.64
N ASN A 54 24.33 -13.67 19.57
CA ASN A 54 22.94 -13.22 19.49
C ASN A 54 22.85 -11.69 19.44
N ALA A 55 21.89 -11.17 18.71
CA ALA A 55 21.65 -9.73 18.60
C ALA A 55 20.38 -9.33 19.36
N THR A 56 20.46 -8.26 20.15
CA THR A 56 19.32 -7.57 20.74
C THR A 56 19.12 -6.26 19.99
N ILE A 57 17.94 -6.04 19.43
CA ILE A 57 17.65 -4.90 18.55
C ILE A 57 16.38 -4.22 19.04
N GLY A 58 16.46 -2.91 19.32
CA GLY A 58 15.32 -2.04 19.50
C GLY A 58 15.01 -1.28 18.22
N SER A 59 13.77 -1.10 17.86
CA SER A 59 13.37 -0.29 16.72
C SER A 59 12.12 0.53 17.01
N LEU A 60 11.98 1.64 16.29
CA LEU A 60 10.86 2.56 16.39
C LEU A 60 10.32 2.83 14.98
N ARG A 61 9.02 2.81 14.84
CA ARG A 61 8.31 3.41 13.71
C ARG A 61 7.32 4.44 14.21
N THR A 62 7.38 5.65 13.63
CA THR A 62 6.41 6.72 13.86
C THR A 62 5.76 7.07 12.53
N ARG A 63 4.45 7.22 12.49
CA ARG A 63 3.69 7.70 11.33
C ARG A 63 2.77 8.84 11.73
N LEU A 64 2.69 9.84 10.87
CA LEU A 64 1.69 10.90 10.92
C LEU A 64 0.86 10.81 9.65
N ASN A 65 -0.44 10.57 9.80
CA ASN A 65 -1.39 10.46 8.71
C ASN A 65 -2.24 11.74 8.65
N VAL A 66 -2.35 12.31 7.46
CA VAL A 66 -3.30 13.37 7.15
C VAL A 66 -4.17 12.86 6.00
N THR A 67 -5.47 12.76 6.23
CA THR A 67 -6.45 12.30 5.24
C THR A 67 -7.47 13.40 5.02
N TYR A 68 -7.66 13.79 3.78
CA TYR A 68 -8.74 14.66 3.32
C TYR A 68 -9.80 13.81 2.60
N SER A 69 -11.07 14.13 2.81
CA SER A 69 -12.18 13.46 2.14
C SER A 69 -13.34 14.41 1.96
N ASP A 70 -13.88 14.47 0.74
CA ASP A 70 -15.17 14.99 0.38
C ASP A 70 -15.95 14.01 -0.51
N ASP A 71 -17.03 14.44 -1.14
CA ASP A 71 -17.89 13.59 -1.96
C ASP A 71 -17.18 13.05 -3.21
N LYS A 72 -16.21 13.77 -3.77
CA LYS A 72 -15.53 13.45 -5.02
C LYS A 72 -14.04 13.21 -4.89
N ILE A 73 -13.41 13.79 -3.89
CA ILE A 73 -11.96 13.79 -3.74
C ILE A 73 -11.58 13.15 -2.40
N LYS A 74 -10.60 12.26 -2.46
CA LYS A 74 -9.90 11.77 -1.27
C LYS A 74 -8.41 11.96 -1.48
N ALA A 75 -7.70 12.36 -0.43
CA ALA A 75 -6.25 12.46 -0.45
C ALA A 75 -5.67 11.98 0.87
N LYS A 76 -4.49 11.38 0.81
CA LYS A 76 -3.77 10.95 2.01
C LYS A 76 -2.30 11.25 1.88
N ILE A 77 -1.73 11.76 2.96
CA ILE A 77 -0.29 11.87 3.15
C ILE A 77 0.07 11.14 4.43
N THR A 78 1.05 10.24 4.37
CA THR A 78 1.62 9.56 5.53
C THR A 78 3.12 9.82 5.55
N LEU A 79 3.56 10.63 6.50
CA LEU A 79 4.97 10.79 6.85
C LEU A 79 5.38 9.63 7.77
N GLN A 80 6.52 9.05 7.53
CA GLN A 80 7.05 7.94 8.32
C GLN A 80 8.49 8.18 8.71
N ASP A 81 8.80 7.98 9.98
CA ASP A 81 10.15 7.75 10.49
C ASP A 81 10.29 6.28 10.93
N SER A 82 11.37 5.63 10.54
CA SER A 82 11.66 4.24 10.92
C SER A 82 13.14 4.08 11.19
N ARG A 83 13.49 3.75 12.43
CA ARG A 83 14.88 3.67 12.90
C ARG A 83 15.13 2.51 13.84
N THR A 84 16.37 2.07 13.90
CA THR A 84 16.90 1.20 14.96
C THR A 84 17.47 2.09 16.07
N TYR A 85 17.25 1.73 17.34
CA TYR A 85 17.82 2.47 18.46
C TYR A 85 19.35 2.45 18.40
N GLY A 86 19.96 3.61 18.60
CA GLY A 86 21.41 3.77 18.48
C GLY A 86 21.94 3.86 17.05
N GLN A 87 21.11 3.74 16.02
CA GLN A 87 21.52 3.91 14.62
C GLN A 87 22.10 5.32 14.37
N THR A 88 21.65 6.29 15.13
CA THR A 88 22.13 7.67 15.09
C THR A 88 22.79 8.00 16.41
N GLY A 89 23.98 8.60 16.40
CA GLY A 89 24.65 9.06 17.61
C GLY A 89 23.87 10.17 18.32
N ILE A 90 24.13 10.36 19.62
CA ILE A 90 23.41 11.31 20.47
C ILE A 90 23.45 12.74 19.90
N ASN A 91 24.56 13.11 19.25
CA ASN A 91 24.79 14.46 18.71
C ASN A 91 24.63 14.53 17.18
N SER A 92 23.94 13.58 16.56
CA SER A 92 23.73 13.58 15.12
C SER A 92 22.27 13.50 14.77
N THR A 93 21.86 14.21 13.72
CA THR A 93 20.54 14.11 13.10
C THR A 93 20.64 13.22 11.89
N ASN A 94 19.90 12.13 11.89
CA ASN A 94 19.76 11.28 10.70
C ASN A 94 18.35 11.46 10.15
N ASN A 95 18.24 11.91 8.92
CA ASN A 95 16.95 12.09 8.27
C ASN A 95 16.41 10.72 7.83
N SER A 96 15.72 10.05 8.73
CA SER A 96 14.96 8.84 8.43
C SER A 96 13.49 9.12 8.07
N LEU A 97 13.09 10.40 8.10
CA LEU A 97 11.74 10.83 7.73
C LEU A 97 11.55 10.64 6.23
N GLY A 98 10.58 9.85 5.87
CA GLY A 98 10.22 9.55 4.49
C GLY A 98 8.72 9.63 4.24
N LEU A 99 8.36 9.64 2.96
CA LEU A 99 6.99 9.61 2.51
C LEU A 99 6.56 8.15 2.31
N TYR A 100 5.71 7.65 3.20
CA TYR A 100 5.17 6.29 3.11
C TYR A 100 3.99 6.21 2.14
N GLU A 101 3.04 7.14 2.23
CA GLU A 101 1.94 7.29 1.27
C GLU A 101 1.76 8.77 0.92
N ALA A 102 1.47 9.06 -0.36
CA ALA A 102 1.04 10.35 -0.85
C ALA A 102 0.24 10.13 -2.13
N TRP A 103 -1.08 10.16 -2.02
CA TRP A 103 -1.96 9.90 -3.14
C TRP A 103 -3.22 10.77 -3.09
N GLY A 104 -3.77 11.00 -4.28
CA GLY A 104 -5.08 11.59 -4.48
C GLY A 104 -5.98 10.65 -5.24
N ALA A 105 -7.26 10.62 -4.90
CA ALA A 105 -8.29 9.84 -5.57
C ALA A 105 -9.45 10.75 -6.00
N TYR A 106 -9.99 10.47 -7.17
CA TYR A 106 -11.18 11.11 -7.71
C TYR A 106 -12.28 10.09 -7.95
N MET A 107 -13.47 10.38 -7.44
CA MET A 107 -14.66 9.56 -7.59
C MET A 107 -15.46 10.05 -8.80
N PHE A 108 -15.39 9.34 -9.92
CA PHE A 108 -16.18 9.66 -11.13
C PHE A 108 -17.65 9.37 -10.93
N THR A 109 -17.93 8.23 -10.30
CA THR A 109 -19.25 7.79 -9.84
C THR A 109 -19.11 7.15 -8.45
N PRO A 110 -20.19 6.82 -7.75
CA PRO A 110 -20.11 6.06 -6.50
C PRO A 110 -19.38 4.72 -6.63
N GLU A 111 -19.37 4.15 -7.82
CA GLU A 111 -18.75 2.84 -8.11
C GLU A 111 -17.37 2.95 -8.76
N LEU A 112 -17.05 4.05 -9.48
CA LEU A 112 -15.82 4.20 -10.26
C LEU A 112 -14.93 5.29 -9.69
N SER A 113 -13.69 4.97 -9.39
CA SER A 113 -12.68 5.92 -8.92
C SER A 113 -11.31 5.66 -9.54
N ALA A 114 -10.48 6.71 -9.59
CA ALA A 114 -9.07 6.63 -9.91
C ALA A 114 -8.25 7.18 -8.74
N THR A 115 -7.18 6.48 -8.37
CA THR A 115 -6.21 6.90 -7.36
C THR A 115 -4.84 6.99 -8.01
N LEU A 116 -4.16 8.12 -7.85
CA LEU A 116 -2.81 8.34 -8.36
C LEU A 116 -1.87 8.72 -7.22
N GLY A 117 -0.68 8.17 -7.23
CA GLY A 117 0.39 8.49 -6.30
C GLY A 117 0.91 7.28 -5.54
N ARG A 118 1.68 7.57 -4.48
CA ARG A 118 2.33 6.56 -3.64
C ARG A 118 1.34 5.99 -2.63
N GLN A 119 1.02 4.71 -2.77
CA GLN A 119 0.00 4.04 -1.96
C GLN A 119 0.38 2.62 -1.58
N SER A 120 -0.07 2.17 -0.43
CA SER A 120 0.04 0.75 -0.04
C SER A 120 -1.03 -0.07 -0.74
N LEU A 121 -0.66 -1.28 -1.16
CA LEU A 121 -1.58 -2.25 -1.75
C LEU A 121 -1.72 -3.46 -0.83
N GLU A 122 -2.96 -3.85 -0.59
CA GLU A 122 -3.26 -5.10 0.13
C GLU A 122 -4.39 -5.83 -0.58
N TYR A 123 -4.09 -7.02 -1.09
CA TYR A 123 -5.06 -7.88 -1.74
C TYR A 123 -4.99 -9.30 -1.18
N ASP A 124 -6.15 -9.94 -1.11
CA ASP A 124 -6.30 -11.36 -0.78
C ASP A 124 -5.63 -11.74 0.55
N ASP A 125 -4.82 -12.79 0.56
CA ASP A 125 -4.06 -13.25 1.71
C ASP A 125 -2.74 -12.49 1.95
N LYS A 126 -2.52 -11.40 1.21
CA LYS A 126 -1.36 -10.50 1.29
C LYS A 126 -0.01 -11.15 0.95
N ARG A 127 -0.01 -12.26 0.21
CA ARG A 127 1.22 -12.92 -0.24
C ARG A 127 1.90 -12.19 -1.39
N LEU A 128 1.12 -11.64 -2.32
CA LEU A 128 1.63 -10.89 -3.46
C LEU A 128 1.61 -9.39 -3.20
N PHE A 129 0.48 -8.85 -2.80
CA PHE A 129 0.33 -7.43 -2.45
C PHE A 129 0.07 -7.29 -0.96
N SER A 130 1.05 -6.73 -0.25
CA SER A 130 0.99 -6.49 1.18
C SER A 130 1.64 -5.16 1.52
N ALA A 131 0.99 -4.37 2.35
CA ALA A 131 1.59 -3.20 2.98
C ALA A 131 2.75 -3.57 3.93
N ALA A 132 2.95 -4.88 4.21
CA ALA A 132 3.97 -5.42 5.10
C ALA A 132 4.04 -4.67 6.45
N ASN A 133 2.89 -4.36 7.03
CA ASN A 133 2.81 -3.57 8.27
C ASN A 133 3.50 -4.23 9.47
N TRP A 134 3.82 -5.52 9.38
CA TRP A 134 4.65 -6.21 10.35
C TRP A 134 6.12 -5.77 10.32
N SER A 135 6.63 -5.27 9.19
CA SER A 135 8.00 -4.73 9.07
C SER A 135 8.10 -3.31 9.64
N ASN A 136 9.32 -2.81 9.84
CA ASN A 136 9.51 -1.45 10.33
C ASN A 136 9.16 -0.39 9.27
N THR A 137 9.42 -0.66 7.99
CA THR A 137 9.20 0.30 6.90
C THR A 137 7.85 0.16 6.23
N GLY A 138 7.36 -1.08 6.03
CA GLY A 138 6.19 -1.35 5.19
C GLY A 138 6.50 -1.27 3.69
N ASN A 139 5.48 -1.52 2.85
CA ASN A 139 5.57 -1.44 1.40
C ASN A 139 4.59 -0.42 0.86
N SER A 140 5.02 0.33 -0.15
CA SER A 140 4.19 1.25 -0.94
C SER A 140 4.64 1.24 -2.39
N HIS A 141 3.73 1.61 -3.29
CA HIS A 141 3.90 1.59 -4.74
C HIS A 141 3.47 2.92 -5.33
N ASP A 142 4.24 3.45 -6.28
CA ASP A 142 3.90 4.63 -7.05
C ASP A 142 3.14 4.18 -8.31
N LEU A 143 1.81 4.40 -8.35
CA LEU A 143 0.98 3.87 -9.43
C LEU A 143 -0.35 4.63 -9.63
N LEU A 144 -0.93 4.42 -10.79
CA LEU A 144 -2.34 4.71 -11.07
C LEU A 144 -3.17 3.46 -10.77
N LEU A 145 -4.24 3.63 -10.02
CA LEU A 145 -5.18 2.56 -9.67
C LEU A 145 -6.60 2.98 -10.01
N LEU A 146 -7.22 2.27 -10.94
CA LEU A 146 -8.64 2.37 -11.25
C LEU A 146 -9.41 1.32 -10.45
N LYS A 147 -10.49 1.73 -9.80
CA LYS A 147 -11.37 0.84 -9.02
C LYS A 147 -12.79 0.97 -9.50
N TYR A 148 -13.40 -0.16 -9.79
CA TYR A 148 -14.82 -0.29 -10.01
C TYR A 148 -15.40 -1.25 -8.97
N GLU A 149 -16.23 -0.73 -8.07
CA GLU A 149 -16.81 -1.48 -6.94
C GLU A 149 -18.32 -1.29 -6.92
N THR A 150 -19.06 -2.34 -7.23
CA THR A 150 -20.52 -2.29 -7.32
C THR A 150 -21.19 -2.47 -5.96
N LYS A 151 -22.41 -1.98 -5.82
CA LYS A 151 -23.26 -2.20 -4.63
C LYS A 151 -23.55 -3.68 -4.38
N THR A 152 -23.48 -4.52 -5.42
CA THR A 152 -23.69 -5.98 -5.32
C THR A 152 -22.42 -6.74 -4.90
N GLY A 153 -21.36 -6.03 -4.51
CA GLY A 153 -20.12 -6.61 -4.00
C GLY A 153 -19.16 -7.14 -5.08
N ALA A 154 -19.43 -6.89 -6.38
CA ALA A 154 -18.44 -7.14 -7.43
C ALA A 154 -17.41 -6.01 -7.46
N LYS A 155 -16.12 -6.37 -7.56
CA LYS A 155 -15.02 -5.42 -7.61
C LYS A 155 -14.08 -5.77 -8.75
N ALA A 156 -13.59 -4.74 -9.44
CA ALA A 156 -12.56 -4.85 -10.47
C ALA A 156 -11.56 -3.70 -10.28
N HIS A 157 -10.30 -4.05 -10.05
CA HIS A 157 -9.22 -3.09 -9.89
C HIS A 157 -8.18 -3.29 -10.99
N LEU A 158 -7.73 -2.20 -11.60
CA LEU A 158 -6.64 -2.16 -12.57
C LEU A 158 -5.57 -1.21 -12.04
N GLY A 159 -4.38 -1.72 -11.75
CA GLY A 159 -3.24 -0.91 -11.34
C GLY A 159 -2.14 -0.91 -12.39
N SER A 160 -1.49 0.23 -12.60
CA SER A 160 -0.35 0.37 -13.50
C SER A 160 0.70 1.30 -12.91
N ALA A 161 1.96 0.89 -13.00
CA ALA A 161 3.12 1.61 -12.51
C ALA A 161 4.26 1.61 -13.53
N TRP A 162 4.99 2.72 -13.59
CA TRP A 162 6.22 2.85 -14.35
C TRP A 162 7.24 3.62 -13.51
N ASN A 163 8.37 3.02 -13.21
CA ASN A 163 9.36 3.54 -12.28
C ASN A 163 10.65 3.97 -12.97
N ASN A 164 11.20 5.11 -12.54
CA ASN A 164 12.54 5.58 -12.91
C ASN A 164 13.38 5.77 -11.65
N GLY A 165 14.69 5.68 -11.78
CA GLY A 165 15.63 5.86 -10.66
C GLY A 165 15.79 7.32 -10.20
N GLY A 166 15.24 8.27 -10.96
CA GLY A 166 15.30 9.70 -10.72
C GLY A 166 14.69 10.47 -11.90
N ASP A 167 14.80 11.80 -11.84
CA ASP A 167 14.46 12.68 -12.97
C ASP A 167 15.59 12.60 -14.01
N VAL A 168 15.31 12.01 -15.17
CA VAL A 168 16.31 11.70 -16.20
C VAL A 168 15.86 12.23 -17.55
N LEU A 169 16.80 12.81 -18.31
CA LEU A 169 16.54 13.30 -19.68
C LEU A 169 16.53 12.17 -20.71
N TYR A 170 17.20 11.07 -20.41
CA TYR A 170 17.32 9.90 -21.27
C TYR A 170 17.07 8.63 -20.45
N GLU A 171 16.56 7.58 -21.09
CA GLU A 171 16.38 6.30 -20.41
C GLU A 171 17.70 5.77 -19.85
N SER A 172 17.70 5.39 -18.60
CA SER A 172 18.87 4.86 -17.89
C SER A 172 18.52 3.54 -17.21
N ALA A 173 19.56 2.80 -16.81
CA ALA A 173 19.34 1.54 -16.07
C ALA A 173 18.61 1.78 -14.74
N TYR A 174 17.51 1.08 -14.52
CA TYR A 174 16.76 1.10 -13.28
C TYR A 174 17.31 0.05 -12.31
N ASN A 175 18.19 0.48 -11.42
CA ASN A 175 18.91 -0.42 -10.51
C ASN A 175 18.37 -0.39 -9.06
N VAL A 176 17.10 -0.09 -8.88
CA VAL A 176 16.47 -0.12 -7.56
C VAL A 176 16.24 -1.57 -7.13
N SER A 177 16.94 -1.99 -6.08
CA SER A 177 16.90 -3.36 -5.57
C SER A 177 15.46 -3.78 -5.21
N LYS A 178 15.08 -4.98 -5.62
CA LYS A 178 13.78 -5.62 -5.33
C LYS A 178 12.57 -4.84 -5.87
N SER A 179 12.78 -3.95 -6.85
CA SER A 179 11.72 -3.19 -7.48
C SER A 179 11.58 -3.56 -8.96
N TYR A 180 10.39 -3.38 -9.49
CA TYR A 180 10.08 -3.56 -10.91
C TYR A 180 10.23 -2.21 -11.65
N LYS A 181 10.59 -2.24 -12.94
CA LYS A 181 10.56 -1.06 -13.81
C LYS A 181 9.12 -0.71 -14.18
N MET A 182 8.31 -1.72 -14.50
CA MET A 182 6.89 -1.55 -14.77
C MET A 182 6.10 -2.66 -14.06
N MET A 183 4.87 -2.35 -13.72
CA MET A 183 3.90 -3.33 -13.22
C MET A 183 2.51 -2.96 -13.73
N THR A 184 1.78 -3.97 -14.18
CA THR A 184 0.33 -3.86 -14.44
C THR A 184 -0.36 -5.05 -13.81
N TYR A 185 -1.48 -4.81 -13.14
CA TYR A 185 -2.27 -5.90 -12.57
C TYR A 185 -3.78 -5.68 -12.72
N ILE A 186 -4.51 -6.77 -12.76
CA ILE A 186 -5.96 -6.80 -12.68
C ILE A 186 -6.34 -7.69 -11.50
N TRP A 187 -7.15 -7.17 -10.61
CA TRP A 187 -7.74 -7.91 -9.52
C TRP A 187 -9.27 -7.84 -9.60
N LEU A 188 -9.91 -8.99 -9.52
CA LEU A 188 -11.34 -9.15 -9.53
C LEU A 188 -11.80 -9.83 -8.24
N ALA A 189 -12.94 -9.42 -7.70
CA ALA A 189 -13.54 -10.07 -6.54
C ALA A 189 -15.06 -10.09 -6.62
N LYS A 190 -15.64 -11.15 -6.08
CA LYS A 190 -17.10 -11.31 -5.96
C LYS A 190 -17.45 -12.18 -4.77
N SER A 191 -18.41 -11.72 -3.98
CA SER A 191 -19.05 -12.54 -2.95
C SER A 191 -20.27 -13.26 -3.56
N LEU A 192 -20.34 -14.57 -3.37
CA LEU A 192 -21.34 -15.49 -3.88
C LEU A 192 -21.97 -16.27 -2.71
N GLY A 193 -22.81 -15.59 -1.93
CA GLY A 193 -23.43 -16.15 -0.73
C GLY A 193 -22.40 -16.47 0.37
N LYS A 194 -22.11 -17.76 0.55
CA LYS A 194 -21.14 -18.24 1.56
C LYS A 194 -19.70 -18.28 1.04
N PHE A 195 -19.50 -17.98 -0.25
CA PHE A 195 -18.20 -17.99 -0.90
C PHE A 195 -17.74 -16.59 -1.27
N ASP A 196 -16.48 -16.30 -1.05
CA ASP A 196 -15.77 -15.13 -1.55
C ASP A 196 -14.70 -15.60 -2.54
N ALA A 197 -14.82 -15.17 -3.79
CA ALA A 197 -13.89 -15.56 -4.85
C ALA A 197 -13.12 -14.34 -5.35
N THR A 198 -11.82 -14.50 -5.60
CA THR A 198 -10.97 -13.50 -6.22
C THR A 198 -10.15 -14.10 -7.36
N ALA A 199 -9.82 -13.25 -8.33
CA ALA A 199 -8.85 -13.58 -9.38
C ALA A 199 -7.86 -12.43 -9.51
N LEU A 200 -6.59 -12.76 -9.73
CA LEU A 200 -5.51 -11.82 -9.88
C LEU A 200 -4.63 -12.21 -11.04
N TRP A 201 -4.32 -11.23 -11.89
CA TRP A 201 -3.23 -11.28 -12.85
C TRP A 201 -2.28 -10.12 -12.60
N VAL A 202 -0.98 -10.40 -12.55
CA VAL A 202 0.09 -9.40 -12.42
C VAL A 202 1.10 -9.64 -13.51
N ASN A 203 1.46 -8.60 -14.24
CA ASN A 203 2.61 -8.56 -15.12
C ASN A 203 3.60 -7.53 -14.59
N ASP A 204 4.77 -7.97 -14.17
CA ASP A 204 5.86 -7.11 -13.73
C ASP A 204 7.08 -7.27 -14.64
N GLY A 205 7.66 -6.13 -15.05
CA GLY A 205 8.79 -6.04 -15.95
C GLY A 205 10.03 -5.52 -15.23
N PHE A 206 11.16 -6.19 -15.46
CA PHE A 206 12.46 -5.84 -14.91
C PHE A 206 13.40 -5.46 -16.04
N GLN A 207 14.04 -4.30 -15.91
CA GLN A 207 14.98 -3.82 -16.92
C GLN A 207 16.23 -4.71 -16.98
N ARG A 208 16.67 -5.01 -18.22
CA ARG A 208 17.79 -5.91 -18.48
C ARG A 208 19.09 -5.12 -18.59
N GLY A 209 19.85 -5.03 -17.52
CA GLY A 209 21.25 -4.60 -17.59
C GLY A 209 21.48 -3.12 -17.89
N ALA A 210 22.76 -2.75 -17.94
CA ALA A 210 23.25 -1.37 -18.06
C ALA A 210 23.86 -1.05 -19.43
N THR A 211 23.83 -1.95 -20.41
CA THR A 211 24.35 -1.70 -21.76
C THR A 211 23.30 -1.02 -22.61
N ASN A 212 23.72 -0.07 -23.47
CA ASN A 212 22.83 0.73 -24.30
C ASN A 212 21.82 -0.10 -25.11
N ASP A 213 22.20 -1.31 -25.56
CA ASP A 213 21.33 -2.22 -26.32
C ASP A 213 20.23 -2.89 -25.47
N LEU A 214 20.39 -2.93 -24.17
CA LEU A 214 19.50 -3.65 -23.24
C LEU A 214 18.68 -2.75 -22.34
N ILE A 215 18.96 -1.44 -22.30
CA ILE A 215 18.27 -0.48 -21.41
C ILE A 215 16.75 -0.48 -21.64
N ASN A 216 16.31 -0.61 -22.89
CA ASN A 216 14.88 -0.62 -23.25
C ASN A 216 14.27 -2.02 -23.26
N LYS A 217 15.04 -3.08 -22.92
CA LYS A 217 14.54 -4.45 -22.90
C LYS A 217 14.11 -4.84 -21.49
N LEU A 218 12.90 -5.34 -21.36
CA LEU A 218 12.34 -5.81 -20.11
C LEU A 218 12.23 -7.33 -20.09
N SER A 219 12.57 -7.94 -18.97
CA SER A 219 12.21 -9.31 -18.62
C SER A 219 10.86 -9.30 -17.92
N TYR A 220 9.89 -9.98 -18.47
CA TYR A 220 8.52 -10.01 -17.93
C TYR A 220 8.26 -11.27 -17.13
N ARG A 221 7.68 -11.06 -15.95
CA ARG A 221 7.15 -12.10 -15.10
C ARG A 221 5.63 -11.93 -15.02
N ASN A 222 4.92 -13.03 -15.19
CA ASN A 222 3.48 -13.07 -15.04
C ASN A 222 3.12 -13.92 -13.84
N THR A 223 2.15 -13.47 -13.07
CA THR A 223 1.54 -14.24 -11.99
C THR A 223 0.04 -14.24 -12.19
N VAL A 224 -0.58 -15.39 -12.23
CA VAL A 224 -2.03 -15.55 -12.38
C VAL A 224 -2.54 -16.51 -11.32
N GLY A 225 -3.72 -16.23 -10.80
CA GLY A 225 -4.35 -17.09 -9.80
C GLY A 225 -5.47 -16.40 -9.05
N GLY A 226 -5.76 -16.86 -7.84
CA GLY A 226 -6.80 -16.28 -7.04
C GLY A 226 -7.03 -17.03 -5.74
N ASN A 227 -8.12 -16.65 -5.08
CA ASN A 227 -8.47 -17.17 -3.77
C ASN A 227 -9.95 -17.55 -3.75
N LEU A 228 -10.27 -18.57 -2.96
CA LEU A 228 -11.62 -18.98 -2.65
C LEU A 228 -11.78 -19.12 -1.16
N GLY A 229 -12.59 -18.25 -0.58
CA GLY A 229 -12.99 -18.31 0.83
C GLY A 229 -14.37 -18.92 0.97
N PHE A 230 -14.55 -19.71 2.01
CA PHE A 230 -15.85 -20.20 2.46
C PHE A 230 -16.05 -19.84 3.92
N LYS A 231 -17.19 -19.21 4.22
CA LYS A 231 -17.60 -18.90 5.58
C LYS A 231 -19.12 -18.97 5.70
N ASP A 232 -19.59 -19.80 6.61
CA ASP A 232 -20.99 -19.93 6.97
C ASP A 232 -21.18 -19.58 8.44
N LYS A 233 -22.18 -18.75 8.75
CA LYS A 233 -22.49 -18.35 10.13
C LYS A 233 -23.18 -19.47 10.92
N THR A 234 -23.73 -20.47 10.22
CA THR A 234 -24.49 -21.57 10.83
C THR A 234 -23.63 -22.76 11.20
N ILE A 235 -22.41 -22.86 10.64
CA ILE A 235 -21.47 -23.93 10.93
C ILE A 235 -20.14 -23.36 11.45
N PRO A 236 -19.48 -24.02 12.41
CA PRO A 236 -18.24 -23.52 13.01
C PRO A 236 -17.00 -23.75 12.12
N TYR A 237 -17.17 -23.90 10.82
CA TYR A 237 -16.09 -24.21 9.87
C TYR A 237 -15.98 -23.13 8.79
N SER A 238 -14.75 -22.74 8.50
CA SER A 238 -14.41 -21.91 7.35
C SER A 238 -13.09 -22.39 6.72
N PHE A 239 -12.93 -22.13 5.43
CA PHE A 239 -11.65 -22.32 4.76
C PHE A 239 -11.31 -21.16 3.84
N TYR A 240 -10.03 -21.07 3.51
CA TYR A 240 -9.49 -20.11 2.54
C TYR A 240 -8.41 -20.81 1.73
N ALA A 241 -8.67 -20.97 0.44
CA ALA A 241 -7.78 -21.62 -0.52
C ALA A 241 -7.15 -20.57 -1.43
N THR A 242 -5.85 -20.67 -1.65
CA THR A 242 -5.06 -19.80 -2.52
C THR A 242 -4.34 -20.65 -3.55
N ALA A 243 -4.39 -20.25 -4.83
CA ALA A 243 -3.64 -20.87 -5.90
C ALA A 243 -3.05 -19.80 -6.83
N TYR A 244 -1.73 -19.83 -7.05
CA TYR A 244 -1.04 -18.97 -7.99
C TYR A 244 -0.10 -19.78 -8.88
N TYR A 245 0.00 -19.37 -10.14
CA TYR A 245 0.99 -19.82 -11.09
C TYR A 245 1.81 -18.64 -11.60
N GLN A 246 3.13 -18.79 -11.62
CA GLN A 246 4.05 -17.76 -12.05
C GLN A 246 4.90 -18.28 -13.21
N PHE A 247 5.02 -17.48 -14.28
CA PHE A 247 5.74 -17.84 -15.49
C PHE A 247 6.38 -16.62 -16.16
N GLY A 248 7.24 -16.89 -17.16
CA GLY A 248 7.98 -15.86 -17.88
C GLY A 248 9.45 -15.84 -17.49
N HIS A 249 10.00 -14.68 -17.14
CA HIS A 249 11.41 -14.50 -16.83
C HIS A 249 11.60 -13.78 -15.50
N ASN A 250 12.63 -14.14 -14.76
CA ASN A 250 13.03 -13.45 -13.54
C ASN A 250 13.86 -12.18 -13.85
N PRO A 251 14.22 -11.34 -12.85
CA PRO A 251 15.03 -10.14 -13.07
C PRO A 251 16.41 -10.39 -13.72
N LYS A 252 16.91 -11.63 -13.70
CA LYS A 252 18.16 -12.05 -14.36
C LYS A 252 17.92 -12.68 -15.72
N ASP A 253 16.72 -12.50 -16.28
CA ASP A 253 16.27 -13.04 -17.57
C ASP A 253 16.30 -14.58 -17.68
N LYS A 254 16.28 -15.27 -16.58
CA LYS A 254 16.16 -16.74 -16.57
C LYS A 254 14.69 -17.14 -16.60
N SER A 255 14.36 -18.14 -17.39
CA SER A 255 13.01 -18.71 -17.44
C SER A 255 12.52 -19.09 -16.05
N LEU A 256 11.29 -18.73 -15.76
CA LEU A 256 10.62 -18.94 -14.47
C LEU A 256 9.34 -19.75 -14.71
N ARG A 257 9.17 -20.80 -13.92
CA ARG A 257 7.91 -21.52 -13.78
C ARG A 257 7.76 -21.91 -12.32
N GLY A 258 6.67 -21.51 -11.69
CA GLY A 258 6.43 -21.78 -10.28
C GLY A 258 4.95 -21.79 -9.96
N TYR A 259 4.58 -22.51 -8.93
CA TYR A 259 3.21 -22.50 -8.40
C TYR A 259 3.24 -22.38 -6.89
N LEU A 260 2.16 -21.87 -6.35
CA LEU A 260 1.87 -21.78 -4.93
C LEU A 260 0.45 -22.28 -4.71
N LEU A 261 0.31 -23.23 -3.80
CA LEU A 261 -0.98 -23.71 -3.31
C LEU A 261 -0.98 -23.55 -1.79
N ALA A 262 -2.04 -22.97 -1.23
CA ALA A 262 -2.20 -22.86 0.21
C ALA A 262 -3.66 -23.08 0.60
N LEU A 263 -3.87 -23.78 1.71
CA LEU A 263 -5.18 -24.02 2.28
C LEU A 263 -5.12 -23.70 3.77
N LYS A 264 -5.96 -22.76 4.19
CA LYS A 264 -6.19 -22.42 5.59
C LYS A 264 -7.56 -22.91 5.99
N ASN A 265 -7.63 -23.76 6.98
CA ASN A 265 -8.86 -24.22 7.60
C ASN A 265 -8.98 -23.64 9.01
N GLN A 266 -10.20 -23.33 9.41
CA GLN A 266 -10.50 -22.87 10.75
C GLN A 266 -11.79 -23.54 11.23
N TYR A 267 -11.73 -24.09 12.44
CA TYR A 267 -12.86 -24.65 13.16
C TYR A 267 -13.01 -23.94 14.51
N SER A 268 -14.19 -23.38 14.77
CA SER A 268 -14.49 -22.67 16.01
C SER A 268 -15.07 -23.66 17.01
N VAL A 269 -14.32 -24.00 18.07
CA VAL A 269 -14.71 -25.01 19.08
C VAL A 269 -15.81 -24.49 20.00
N THR A 270 -15.90 -23.17 20.19
CA THR A 270 -16.93 -22.52 21.01
C THR A 270 -17.37 -21.19 20.40
N ASN A 271 -18.62 -20.79 20.62
CA ASN A 271 -19.13 -19.47 20.24
C ASN A 271 -18.75 -18.35 21.22
N LYS A 272 -17.86 -18.65 22.18
CA LYS A 272 -17.43 -17.72 23.25
C LYS A 272 -15.95 -17.43 23.08
N TRP A 273 -15.61 -16.48 22.23
CA TRP A 273 -14.35 -15.69 22.25
C TRP A 273 -14.55 -14.42 21.43
#